data_19a0b7ec75986abc2000865248b5ed35
#
_entry.id   19a0b7ec75986abc2000865248b5ed35
#
_cell.length_a   1.000
_cell.length_b   1.000
_cell.length_c   1.000
_cell.angle_alpha   90.00
_cell.angle_beta   90.00
_cell.angle_gamma   90.00
#
_symmetry.space_group_name_H-M   'P 1'
#
loop_
_entity.id
_entity.type
_entity.pdbx_description
1 polymer ?
#
loop_
_entity_poly.entity_id
_entity_poly.type
_entity_poly.pdbx_seq_one_letter_code
_entity_poly.pdbx_strand_id
1 'polypeptide(L)'
;MKIFIVYCHPSKDSFTNEVYKSFERGLRDAGHEILISDLYDMDFKTDMSEEEYLRETYYKADGLKSKDVLIEQEKIQNSDAIVFIYPVFWTEAPAKLVGWFDRIWTTGFAYKPDPTMKVLEKALFIVCAGKSMKSLIETGEKSAMETVMLGDRIRNRAKEKEMVIFDSISHWNEEARSESIPRHLSKAYEMGINF
;
A
#
# COMPACT_ATOMS: atom_id res chain seq x y z
N MET A 1 10.42 10.04 -11.84
CA MET A 1 9.84 10.30 -10.51
C MET A 1 10.54 9.46 -9.48
N LYS A 2 10.47 9.86 -8.21
CA LYS A 2 10.88 9.04 -7.07
C LYS A 2 9.65 8.40 -6.44
N ILE A 3 9.60 7.08 -6.43
CA ILE A 3 8.41 6.31 -6.05
C ILE A 3 8.71 5.50 -4.79
N PHE A 4 7.87 5.64 -3.78
CA PHE A 4 7.96 4.86 -2.56
C PHE A 4 7.00 3.68 -2.61
N ILE A 5 7.52 2.46 -2.55
CA ILE A 5 6.74 1.22 -2.52
C ILE A 5 6.68 0.68 -1.10
N VAL A 6 5.47 0.51 -0.58
CA VAL A 6 5.19 -0.21 0.66
C VAL A 6 4.66 -1.60 0.27
N TYR A 7 5.52 -2.60 0.40
CA TYR A 7 5.21 -3.99 0.07
C TYR A 7 4.89 -4.78 1.35
N CYS A 8 3.82 -5.57 1.30
CA CYS A 8 3.37 -6.34 2.46
C CYS A 8 2.89 -7.73 2.07
N HIS A 9 3.74 -8.74 2.20
CA HIS A 9 3.37 -10.16 2.07
C HIS A 9 4.28 -11.05 2.92
N PRO A 10 3.74 -12.04 3.66
CA PRO A 10 4.53 -12.90 4.54
C PRO A 10 5.44 -13.90 3.81
N SER A 11 5.19 -14.17 2.52
CA SER A 11 5.96 -15.14 1.74
C SER A 11 6.58 -14.49 0.50
N LYS A 12 7.85 -14.80 0.25
CA LYS A 12 8.54 -14.42 -1.00
C LYS A 12 8.12 -15.28 -2.20
N ASP A 13 7.52 -16.46 -1.95
CA ASP A 13 7.02 -17.38 -2.96
C ASP A 13 5.51 -17.19 -3.17
N SER A 14 5.09 -15.96 -3.42
CA SER A 14 3.69 -15.58 -3.60
C SER A 14 3.44 -14.85 -4.90
N PHE A 15 2.23 -14.99 -5.44
CA PHE A 15 1.81 -14.21 -6.60
C PHE A 15 1.94 -12.69 -6.35
N THR A 16 1.64 -12.21 -5.15
CA THR A 16 1.83 -10.80 -4.78
C THR A 16 3.29 -10.38 -4.91
N ASN A 17 4.25 -11.26 -4.60
CA ASN A 17 5.67 -10.99 -4.80
C ASN A 17 6.06 -10.95 -6.29
N GLU A 18 5.47 -11.81 -7.12
CA GLU A 18 5.67 -11.79 -8.57
C GLU A 18 5.12 -10.47 -9.18
N VAL A 19 3.96 -10.04 -8.74
CA VAL A 19 3.36 -8.74 -9.13
C VAL A 19 4.26 -7.59 -8.71
N TYR A 20 4.75 -7.58 -7.46
CA TYR A 20 5.70 -6.57 -6.98
C TYR A 20 6.94 -6.51 -7.87
N LYS A 21 7.59 -7.64 -8.13
CA LYS A 21 8.79 -7.72 -8.97
C LYS A 21 8.54 -7.26 -10.41
N SER A 22 7.39 -7.63 -10.97
CA SER A 22 7.01 -7.25 -12.34
C SER A 22 6.78 -5.74 -12.44
N PHE A 23 6.07 -5.16 -11.49
CA PHE A 23 5.83 -3.72 -11.41
C PHE A 23 7.14 -2.94 -11.16
N GLU A 24 7.94 -3.37 -10.19
CA GLU A 24 9.25 -2.75 -9.89
C GLU A 24 10.17 -2.74 -11.12
N ARG A 25 10.22 -3.86 -11.87
CA ARG A 25 10.99 -3.93 -13.12
C ARG A 25 10.50 -2.89 -14.13
N GLY A 26 9.20 -2.75 -14.33
CA GLY A 26 8.62 -1.74 -15.21
C GLY A 26 9.02 -0.32 -14.80
N LEU A 27 8.97 0.00 -13.52
CA LEU A 27 9.41 1.30 -12.99
C LEU A 27 10.90 1.58 -13.28
N ARG A 28 11.76 0.57 -13.08
CA ARG A 28 13.20 0.69 -13.36
C ARG A 28 13.50 0.88 -14.83
N ASP A 29 12.82 0.11 -15.69
CA ASP A 29 12.98 0.21 -17.15
C ASP A 29 12.48 1.58 -17.67
N ALA A 30 11.52 2.21 -17.00
CA ALA A 30 11.08 3.59 -17.25
C ALA A 30 11.99 4.67 -16.63
N GLY A 31 13.04 4.29 -15.90
CA GLY A 31 14.00 5.21 -15.31
C GLY A 31 13.54 5.90 -14.02
N HIS A 32 12.58 5.33 -13.29
CA HIS A 32 12.16 5.85 -12.00
C HIS A 32 13.14 5.47 -10.88
N GLU A 33 13.29 6.37 -9.90
CA GLU A 33 13.96 6.09 -8.64
C GLU A 33 12.98 5.42 -7.67
N ILE A 34 13.41 4.35 -6.98
CA ILE A 34 12.52 3.56 -6.15
C ILE A 34 13.06 3.49 -4.71
N LEU A 35 12.21 3.83 -3.75
CA LEU A 35 12.38 3.50 -2.33
C LEU A 35 11.43 2.35 -1.99
N ILE A 36 11.87 1.44 -1.11
CA ILE A 36 11.08 0.27 -0.75
C ILE A 36 11.03 0.11 0.76
N SER A 37 9.84 -0.25 1.28
CA SER A 37 9.63 -0.84 2.58
C SER A 37 8.93 -2.18 2.41
N ASP A 38 9.69 -3.26 2.56
CA ASP A 38 9.12 -4.60 2.71
C ASP A 38 8.82 -4.82 4.19
N LEU A 39 7.55 -4.71 4.55
CA LEU A 39 7.13 -4.69 5.96
C LEU A 39 7.42 -5.98 6.72
N TYR A 40 7.49 -7.13 6.02
CA TYR A 40 7.86 -8.40 6.64
C TYR A 40 9.37 -8.57 6.76
N ASP A 41 10.12 -8.18 5.75
CA ASP A 41 11.59 -8.29 5.72
C ASP A 41 12.24 -7.37 6.77
N MET A 42 11.71 -6.17 6.95
CA MET A 42 12.18 -5.21 7.95
C MET A 42 11.61 -5.46 9.36
N ASP A 43 10.81 -6.50 9.53
CA ASP A 43 10.07 -6.80 10.78
C ASP A 43 9.37 -5.57 11.38
N PHE A 44 8.65 -4.83 10.53
CA PHE A 44 7.97 -3.62 10.96
C PHE A 44 7.02 -3.90 12.13
N LYS A 45 7.15 -3.14 13.21
CA LYS A 45 6.24 -3.22 14.36
C LYS A 45 4.88 -2.63 14.00
N THR A 46 3.82 -3.37 14.27
CA THR A 46 2.46 -3.00 13.91
C THR A 46 1.71 -2.29 15.02
N ASP A 47 2.02 -2.67 16.26
CA ASP A 47 1.22 -2.25 17.41
C ASP A 47 1.67 -0.88 17.89
N MET A 48 0.72 0.02 18.08
CA MET A 48 0.96 1.26 18.78
C MET A 48 1.34 1.00 20.24
N SER A 49 2.35 1.70 20.73
CA SER A 49 2.57 1.81 22.17
C SER A 49 1.52 2.72 22.83
N GLU A 50 1.39 2.63 24.14
CA GLU A 50 0.53 3.56 24.90
C GLU A 50 0.94 5.03 24.67
N GLU A 51 2.23 5.31 24.57
CA GLU A 51 2.75 6.65 24.32
C GLU A 51 2.34 7.16 22.92
N GLU A 52 2.45 6.31 21.88
CA GLU A 52 1.98 6.61 20.52
C GLU A 52 0.46 6.86 20.52
N TYR A 53 -0.32 6.02 21.17
CA TYR A 53 -1.77 6.19 21.30
C TYR A 53 -2.14 7.51 22.00
N LEU A 54 -1.49 7.84 23.11
CA LEU A 54 -1.76 9.08 23.84
C LEU A 54 -1.35 10.32 23.04
N ARG A 55 -0.28 10.24 22.25
CA ARG A 55 0.12 11.28 21.29
C ARG A 55 -1.01 11.57 20.30
N GLU A 56 -1.56 10.53 19.66
CA GLU A 56 -2.64 10.67 18.68
C GLU A 56 -3.93 11.17 19.33
N THR A 57 -4.31 10.61 20.48
CA THR A 57 -5.54 10.95 21.20
C THR A 57 -5.59 12.43 21.61
N TYR A 58 -4.46 12.98 22.04
CA TYR A 58 -4.37 14.38 22.49
C TYR A 58 -3.79 15.33 21.43
N TYR A 59 -3.66 14.90 20.19
CA TYR A 59 -3.14 15.71 19.08
C TYR A 59 -1.80 16.39 19.37
N LYS A 60 -0.88 15.68 20.02
CA LYS A 60 0.46 16.18 20.38
C LYS A 60 1.41 16.05 19.18
N ALA A 61 1.36 17.01 18.26
CA ALA A 61 2.17 17.00 17.04
C ALA A 61 3.69 16.98 17.28
N ASP A 62 4.13 17.56 18.38
CA ASP A 62 5.51 17.60 18.89
C ASP A 62 5.90 16.37 19.74
N GLY A 63 4.94 15.46 19.98
CA GLY A 63 5.18 14.24 20.74
C GLY A 63 6.24 13.35 20.09
N LEU A 64 6.97 12.60 20.93
CA LEU A 64 8.02 11.70 20.51
C LEU A 64 7.52 10.68 19.48
N LYS A 65 8.27 10.52 18.39
CA LYS A 65 8.05 9.50 17.37
C LYS A 65 9.23 8.52 17.40
N SER A 66 8.92 7.24 17.28
CA SER A 66 9.94 6.20 17.20
C SER A 66 10.75 6.32 15.89
N LYS A 67 11.98 5.83 15.91
CA LYS A 67 12.91 5.96 14.77
C LYS A 67 12.38 5.31 13.50
N ASP A 68 11.71 4.17 13.60
CA ASP A 68 11.10 3.48 12.45
C ASP A 68 9.99 4.32 11.80
N VAL A 69 9.16 5.00 12.60
CA VAL A 69 8.14 5.94 12.11
C VAL A 69 8.77 7.11 11.36
N LEU A 70 9.82 7.71 11.93
CA LEU A 70 10.50 8.84 11.29
C LEU A 70 11.15 8.45 9.95
N ILE A 71 11.76 7.27 9.85
CA ILE A 71 12.33 6.75 8.59
C ILE A 71 11.26 6.60 7.50
N GLU A 72 10.10 6.05 7.85
CA GLU A 72 9.02 5.88 6.87
C GLU A 72 8.43 7.25 6.45
N GLN A 73 8.25 8.17 7.39
CA GLN A 73 7.81 9.54 7.08
C GLN A 73 8.82 10.29 6.20
N GLU A 74 10.12 10.10 6.41
CA GLU A 74 11.17 10.65 5.55
C GLU A 74 11.10 10.08 4.12
N LYS A 75 10.87 8.77 3.94
CA LYS A 75 10.66 8.18 2.62
C LYS A 75 9.48 8.80 1.89
N ILE A 76 8.37 9.05 2.59
CA ILE A 76 7.20 9.72 2.03
C ILE A 76 7.54 11.14 1.58
N GLN A 77 8.19 11.93 2.45
CA GLN A 77 8.57 13.32 2.14
C GLN A 77 9.55 13.42 0.95
N ASN A 78 10.40 12.41 0.77
CA ASN A 78 11.38 12.35 -0.31
C ASN A 78 10.86 11.70 -1.61
N SER A 79 9.59 11.31 -1.67
CA SER A 79 9.00 10.65 -2.84
C SER A 79 7.96 11.53 -3.54
N ASP A 80 7.76 11.31 -4.83
CA ASP A 80 6.72 11.98 -5.61
C ASP A 80 5.40 11.20 -5.56
N ALA A 81 5.49 9.87 -5.45
CA ALA A 81 4.33 8.99 -5.40
C ALA A 81 4.53 7.87 -4.38
N ILE A 82 3.43 7.27 -3.93
CA ILE A 82 3.42 6.11 -3.05
C ILE A 82 2.61 4.97 -3.67
N VAL A 83 3.13 3.74 -3.54
CA VAL A 83 2.48 2.53 -4.04
C VAL A 83 2.40 1.51 -2.93
N PHE A 84 1.21 0.96 -2.72
CA PHE A 84 0.97 -0.12 -1.76
C PHE A 84 0.69 -1.42 -2.51
N ILE A 85 1.45 -2.49 -2.23
CA ILE A 85 1.31 -3.80 -2.89
C ILE A 85 1.08 -4.86 -1.82
N TYR A 86 -0.11 -5.51 -1.84
CA TYR A 86 -0.50 -6.45 -0.80
C TYR A 86 -1.62 -7.42 -1.23
N PRO A 87 -1.78 -8.56 -0.54
CA PRO A 87 -2.91 -9.47 -0.72
C PRO A 87 -4.10 -9.02 0.13
N VAL A 88 -5.32 -9.28 -0.36
CA VAL A 88 -6.55 -9.08 0.43
C VAL A 88 -6.70 -10.19 1.46
N PHE A 89 -6.89 -9.81 2.72
CA PHE A 89 -7.31 -10.68 3.80
C PHE A 89 -8.64 -10.16 4.37
N TRP A 90 -9.74 -10.90 4.17
CA TRP A 90 -11.07 -10.52 4.70
C TRP A 90 -11.50 -9.09 4.31
N THR A 91 -11.37 -8.73 3.05
CA THR A 91 -11.70 -7.39 2.52
C THR A 91 -10.78 -6.26 3.03
N GLU A 92 -9.73 -6.59 3.78
CA GLU A 92 -8.78 -5.65 4.37
C GLU A 92 -7.35 -5.98 3.91
N ALA A 93 -6.44 -5.05 4.14
CA ALA A 93 -5.01 -5.30 4.01
C ALA A 93 -4.51 -6.22 5.13
N PRO A 94 -3.33 -6.87 4.96
CA PRO A 94 -2.70 -7.58 6.06
C PRO A 94 -2.50 -6.69 7.29
N ALA A 95 -2.64 -7.24 8.49
CA ALA A 95 -2.49 -6.52 9.76
C ALA A 95 -1.21 -5.68 9.83
N LYS A 96 -0.12 -6.17 9.20
CA LYS A 96 1.15 -5.44 9.15
C LYS A 96 1.05 -4.12 8.37
N LEU A 97 0.29 -4.08 7.28
CA LEU A 97 0.05 -2.85 6.53
C LEU A 97 -0.96 -1.93 7.24
N VAL A 98 -1.98 -2.49 7.88
CA VAL A 98 -2.90 -1.71 8.73
C VAL A 98 -2.13 -1.01 9.84
N GLY A 99 -1.31 -1.74 10.59
CA GLY A 99 -0.46 -1.18 11.64
C GLY A 99 0.57 -0.17 11.11
N TRP A 100 1.05 -0.32 9.86
CA TRP A 100 1.88 0.70 9.23
C TRP A 100 1.10 2.03 9.09
N PHE A 101 -0.12 2.00 8.58
CA PHE A 101 -0.96 3.20 8.51
C PHE A 101 -1.22 3.81 9.90
N ASP A 102 -1.56 2.98 10.88
CA ASP A 102 -1.88 3.44 12.24
C ASP A 102 -0.70 4.15 12.90
N ARG A 103 0.54 3.74 12.60
CA ARG A 103 1.73 4.31 13.19
C ARG A 103 2.37 5.43 12.36
N ILE A 104 2.23 5.41 11.03
CA ILE A 104 2.89 6.38 10.15
C ILE A 104 2.02 7.62 9.91
N TRP A 105 0.69 7.46 9.82
CA TRP A 105 -0.23 8.59 9.70
C TRP A 105 -0.42 9.30 11.05
N THR A 106 0.64 9.94 11.56
CA THR A 106 0.60 10.61 12.86
C THR A 106 0.01 12.00 12.80
N THR A 107 -0.49 12.44 13.95
CA THR A 107 -0.85 13.86 14.18
C THR A 107 0.32 14.80 13.88
N GLY A 108 0.05 15.94 13.26
CA GLY A 108 1.08 16.89 12.83
C GLY A 108 1.89 16.45 11.60
N PHE A 109 1.80 15.17 11.18
CA PHE A 109 2.38 14.72 9.93
C PHE A 109 1.30 14.54 8.86
N ALA A 110 0.40 13.56 9.00
CA ALA A 110 -0.61 13.22 8.01
C ALA A 110 -1.97 13.88 8.25
N TYR A 111 -2.24 14.37 9.44
CA TYR A 111 -3.46 15.05 9.81
C TYR A 111 -3.23 16.05 10.96
N LYS A 112 -4.31 16.75 11.37
CA LYS A 112 -4.33 17.84 12.37
C LYS A 112 -3.26 17.75 13.50
N PRO A 113 -2.87 18.92 14.11
CA PRO A 113 -3.41 20.23 13.78
C PRO A 113 -2.96 20.77 12.41
N ASP A 114 -1.70 20.86 12.09
CA ASP A 114 -1.18 21.43 10.85
C ASP A 114 -0.28 20.39 10.17
N PRO A 115 -0.84 19.55 9.29
CA PRO A 115 -0.09 18.44 8.72
C PRO A 115 1.08 18.92 7.85
N THR A 116 2.25 18.34 8.09
CA THR A 116 3.49 18.64 7.37
C THR A 116 3.78 17.71 6.20
N MET A 117 3.01 16.62 6.07
CA MET A 117 3.13 15.71 4.94
C MET A 117 2.81 16.44 3.63
N LYS A 118 3.72 16.36 2.67
CA LYS A 118 3.44 16.91 1.34
C LYS A 118 2.30 16.14 0.66
N VAL A 119 1.56 16.81 -0.20
CA VAL A 119 0.60 16.15 -1.09
C VAL A 119 1.38 15.49 -2.21
N LEU A 120 1.28 14.15 -2.31
CA LEU A 120 1.94 13.37 -3.36
C LEU A 120 1.24 13.57 -4.72
N GLU A 121 1.94 13.35 -5.81
CA GLU A 121 1.33 13.39 -7.14
C GLU A 121 0.36 12.23 -7.31
N LYS A 122 0.76 11.00 -6.90
CA LYS A 122 -0.05 9.80 -7.05
C LYS A 122 0.06 8.85 -5.86
N ALA A 123 -1.07 8.21 -5.51
CA ALA A 123 -1.13 7.06 -4.62
C ALA A 123 -1.79 5.89 -5.37
N LEU A 124 -1.08 4.77 -5.48
CA LEU A 124 -1.56 3.56 -6.16
C LEU A 124 -1.63 2.39 -5.20
N PHE A 125 -2.75 1.67 -5.21
CA PHE A 125 -2.92 0.40 -4.54
C PHE A 125 -2.96 -0.73 -5.56
N ILE A 126 -2.01 -1.66 -5.49
CA ILE A 126 -1.98 -2.90 -6.27
C ILE A 126 -2.37 -4.03 -5.31
N VAL A 127 -3.56 -4.55 -5.49
CA VAL A 127 -4.21 -5.44 -4.54
C VAL A 127 -4.42 -6.81 -5.19
N CYS A 128 -3.97 -7.89 -4.54
CA CYS A 128 -4.12 -9.25 -5.04
C CYS A 128 -5.27 -9.96 -4.32
N ALA A 129 -6.31 -10.36 -5.04
CA ALA A 129 -7.53 -10.95 -4.51
C ALA A 129 -7.81 -12.36 -5.06
N GLY A 130 -8.14 -13.30 -4.17
CA GLY A 130 -8.52 -14.66 -4.57
C GLY A 130 -9.86 -14.75 -5.29
N LYS A 131 -10.82 -13.88 -4.93
CA LYS A 131 -12.16 -13.82 -5.56
C LYS A 131 -12.08 -13.16 -6.93
N SER A 132 -13.07 -13.46 -7.79
CA SER A 132 -13.22 -12.77 -9.09
C SER A 132 -13.71 -11.33 -8.91
N MET A 133 -13.37 -10.47 -9.84
CA MET A 133 -13.83 -9.07 -9.85
C MET A 133 -15.37 -8.98 -9.80
N LYS A 134 -16.05 -9.87 -10.52
CA LYS A 134 -17.51 -9.96 -10.47
C LYS A 134 -18.01 -10.18 -9.04
N SER A 135 -17.47 -11.15 -8.34
CA SER A 135 -17.85 -11.43 -6.94
C SER A 135 -17.56 -10.26 -6.02
N LEU A 136 -16.38 -9.63 -6.14
CA LEU A 136 -16.00 -8.48 -5.31
C LEU A 136 -16.95 -7.28 -5.49
N ILE A 137 -17.47 -7.09 -6.70
CA ILE A 137 -18.45 -6.04 -7.01
C ILE A 137 -19.82 -6.40 -6.43
N GLU A 138 -20.30 -7.60 -6.70
CA GLU A 138 -21.64 -8.07 -6.26
C GLU A 138 -21.79 -8.10 -4.74
N THR A 139 -20.73 -8.42 -4.02
CA THR A 139 -20.72 -8.45 -2.55
C THR A 139 -20.39 -7.10 -1.90
N GLY A 140 -20.04 -6.07 -2.67
CA GLY A 140 -19.67 -4.74 -2.18
C GLY A 140 -18.25 -4.66 -1.62
N GLU A 141 -17.46 -5.74 -1.63
CA GLU A 141 -16.10 -5.78 -1.09
C GLU A 141 -15.15 -4.82 -1.81
N LYS A 142 -15.28 -4.70 -3.15
CA LYS A 142 -14.49 -3.74 -3.93
C LYS A 142 -14.71 -2.31 -3.42
N SER A 143 -15.95 -1.87 -3.29
CA SER A 143 -16.27 -0.51 -2.84
C SER A 143 -15.89 -0.28 -1.38
N ALA A 144 -15.95 -1.31 -0.52
CA ALA A 144 -15.48 -1.22 0.85
C ALA A 144 -13.96 -0.97 0.92
N MET A 145 -13.17 -1.73 0.15
CA MET A 145 -11.72 -1.52 0.05
C MET A 145 -11.37 -0.12 -0.47
N GLU A 146 -12.05 0.34 -1.52
CA GLU A 146 -11.84 1.68 -2.08
C GLU A 146 -12.20 2.78 -1.07
N THR A 147 -13.29 2.61 -0.33
CA THR A 147 -13.71 3.56 0.72
C THR A 147 -12.64 3.69 1.80
N VAL A 148 -12.13 2.58 2.29
CA VAL A 148 -11.09 2.58 3.34
C VAL A 148 -9.77 3.15 2.80
N MET A 149 -9.26 2.60 1.70
CA MET A 149 -7.91 2.92 1.24
C MET A 149 -7.84 4.28 0.51
N LEU A 150 -8.71 4.51 -0.46
CA LEU A 150 -8.70 5.75 -1.23
C LEU A 150 -9.46 6.88 -0.50
N GLY A 151 -10.56 6.54 0.17
CA GLY A 151 -11.43 7.50 0.82
C GLY A 151 -10.89 8.02 2.14
N ASP A 152 -10.39 7.14 3.00
CA ASP A 152 -9.93 7.50 4.35
C ASP A 152 -8.40 7.56 4.47
N ARG A 153 -7.68 6.47 4.13
CA ARG A 153 -6.23 6.41 4.34
C ARG A 153 -5.45 7.34 3.42
N ILE A 154 -5.86 7.53 2.16
CA ILE A 154 -5.23 8.53 1.27
C ILE A 154 -5.97 9.87 1.31
N ARG A 155 -7.29 9.87 1.16
CA ARG A 155 -8.12 11.08 1.21
C ARG A 155 -7.58 12.20 0.28
N ASN A 156 -6.94 13.23 0.83
CA ASN A 156 -6.34 14.37 0.14
C ASN A 156 -4.80 14.39 0.21
N ARG A 157 -4.17 13.28 0.58
CA ARG A 157 -2.70 13.14 0.69
C ARG A 157 -2.02 12.87 -0.64
N ALA A 158 -2.80 12.63 -1.69
CA ALA A 158 -2.33 12.54 -3.07
C ALA A 158 -3.33 13.22 -4.01
N LYS A 159 -2.82 13.79 -5.12
CA LYS A 159 -3.64 14.43 -6.17
C LYS A 159 -4.43 13.39 -6.94
N GLU A 160 -3.74 12.33 -7.36
CA GLU A 160 -4.33 11.17 -8.01
C GLU A 160 -4.30 9.96 -7.06
N LYS A 161 -5.35 9.16 -7.09
CA LYS A 161 -5.43 7.95 -6.29
C LYS A 161 -6.20 6.87 -7.03
N GLU A 162 -5.62 5.67 -7.05
CA GLU A 162 -6.15 4.55 -7.80
C GLU A 162 -5.98 3.23 -7.03
N MET A 163 -6.92 2.31 -7.23
CA MET A 163 -6.80 0.93 -6.78
C MET A 163 -6.97 0.00 -7.97
N VAL A 164 -5.97 -0.82 -8.21
CA VAL A 164 -5.98 -1.88 -9.21
C VAL A 164 -6.01 -3.22 -8.50
N ILE A 165 -7.05 -4.01 -8.77
CA ILE A 165 -7.22 -5.33 -8.17
C ILE A 165 -6.84 -6.40 -9.18
N PHE A 166 -5.92 -7.26 -8.82
CA PHE A 166 -5.55 -8.48 -9.52
C PHE A 166 -6.32 -9.63 -8.91
N ASP A 167 -7.41 -9.95 -9.55
CA ASP A 167 -8.43 -10.88 -9.08
C ASP A 167 -8.21 -12.33 -9.54
N SER A 168 -9.03 -13.25 -9.05
CA SER A 168 -9.09 -14.66 -9.50
C SER A 168 -7.78 -15.44 -9.31
N ILE A 169 -7.01 -15.14 -8.23
CA ILE A 169 -5.71 -15.77 -7.98
C ILE A 169 -5.76 -16.88 -6.91
N SER A 170 -6.96 -17.33 -6.54
CA SER A 170 -7.12 -18.39 -5.54
C SER A 170 -6.71 -19.75 -6.07
N HIS A 171 -5.95 -20.52 -5.29
CA HIS A 171 -5.69 -21.94 -5.54
C HIS A 171 -6.94 -22.81 -5.50
N TRP A 172 -8.05 -22.30 -5.01
CA TRP A 172 -9.34 -22.98 -5.03
C TRP A 172 -9.94 -23.12 -6.44
N ASN A 173 -9.48 -22.29 -7.39
CA ASN A 173 -9.86 -22.33 -8.80
C ASN A 173 -8.59 -22.20 -9.66
N GLU A 174 -7.90 -23.31 -9.88
CA GLU A 174 -6.63 -23.36 -10.61
C GLU A 174 -6.78 -22.97 -12.10
N GLU A 175 -7.93 -23.23 -12.73
CA GLU A 175 -8.16 -22.83 -14.12
C GLU A 175 -8.19 -21.31 -14.26
N ALA A 176 -9.05 -20.63 -13.51
CA ALA A 176 -9.12 -19.15 -13.51
C ALA A 176 -7.80 -18.51 -13.07
N ARG A 177 -7.10 -19.13 -12.10
CA ARG A 177 -5.81 -18.68 -11.62
C ARG A 177 -4.73 -18.75 -12.71
N SER A 178 -4.65 -19.89 -13.41
CA SER A 178 -3.67 -20.11 -14.48
C SER A 178 -3.82 -19.15 -15.65
N GLU A 179 -5.06 -18.79 -15.99
CA GLU A 179 -5.37 -17.79 -17.01
C GLU A 179 -5.06 -16.36 -16.56
N SER A 180 -5.31 -16.07 -15.29
CA SER A 180 -5.19 -14.71 -14.75
C SER A 180 -3.74 -14.28 -14.50
N ILE A 181 -2.88 -15.18 -14.00
CA ILE A 181 -1.50 -14.86 -13.61
C ILE A 181 -0.68 -14.19 -14.74
N PRO A 182 -0.56 -14.77 -15.95
CA PRO A 182 0.28 -14.16 -17.00
C PRO A 182 -0.23 -12.77 -17.39
N ARG A 183 -1.55 -12.60 -17.49
CA ARG A 183 -2.19 -11.33 -17.81
C ARG A 183 -1.91 -10.26 -16.74
N HIS A 184 -2.00 -10.64 -15.46
CA HIS A 184 -1.76 -9.73 -14.36
C HIS A 184 -0.28 -9.33 -14.26
N LEU A 185 0.65 -10.24 -14.49
CA LEU A 185 2.09 -9.94 -14.49
C LEU A 185 2.48 -9.01 -15.64
N SER A 186 1.92 -9.21 -16.85
CA SER A 186 2.10 -8.27 -17.97
C SER A 186 1.55 -6.89 -17.62
N LYS A 187 0.33 -6.84 -17.10
CA LYS A 187 -0.31 -5.59 -16.67
C LYS A 187 0.51 -4.89 -15.58
N ALA A 188 1.05 -5.61 -14.61
CA ALA A 188 1.88 -5.03 -13.56
C ALA A 188 3.14 -4.37 -14.14
N TYR A 189 3.81 -5.02 -15.08
CA TYR A 189 4.95 -4.46 -15.79
C TYR A 189 4.58 -3.20 -16.58
N GLU A 190 3.51 -3.28 -17.38
CA GLU A 190 3.01 -2.15 -18.17
C GLU A 190 2.62 -0.95 -17.30
N MET A 191 2.01 -1.20 -16.13
CA MET A 191 1.70 -0.15 -15.15
C MET A 191 2.98 0.50 -14.60
N GLY A 192 4.07 -0.26 -14.43
CA GLY A 192 5.36 0.30 -14.04
C GLY A 192 6.00 1.14 -15.16
N ILE A 193 5.93 0.69 -16.40
CA ILE A 193 6.45 1.43 -17.57
C ILE A 193 5.70 2.75 -17.78
N ASN A 194 4.41 2.79 -17.53
CA ASN A 194 3.53 3.93 -17.79
C ASN A 194 3.13 4.71 -16.53
N PHE A 195 3.87 4.52 -15.44
CA PHE A 195 3.54 5.13 -14.15
C PHE A 195 3.64 6.65 -14.22
#